data_0165b08e44da97c34e9b3d9dcf0bc9d5
#
_entry.id   0165b08e44da97c34e9b3d9dcf0bc9d5
#
_cell.length_a   1.000
_cell.length_b   1.000
_cell.length_c   1.000
_cell.angle_alpha   90.00
_cell.angle_beta   90.00
_cell.angle_gamma   90.00
#
_symmetry.space_group_name_H-M   'P 1'
#
loop_
_entity.id
_entity.type
_entity.pdbx_description
1 polymer ?
#
loop_
_entity_poly.entity_id
_entity_poly.type
_entity_poly.pdbx_seq_one_letter_code
_entity_poly.pdbx_strand_id
1 'polypeptide(L)'
;MMDQNQGLKRELKSRHIFMIALGGVIGTGLFLGSGYTIHEAGPGGAIVAYLVGGFVMYLTMLCLGELAVAMPDAGSYQTYATKHISPAAGYVVGWMSWLNWSATIGIELIAVSILMKRWFPDVPSWIWCVAFAVLLFAINVLSSRSFAEVEFWFASIKVITIIAFIILGGAAMFGFLDMKGNEPAPMFSSFTDYGGLFPNGLSAILITMIAVNFSFQGTELVGIAAGESENPEKTIPKAINNTVWRILVFFVLSIFILAGLFPWQQAGVIESPFVVVFDKIGIPYAADIINFVIITAVLSVANSGLYATSRMLWSMSNQGMISPIFGKLSKNGVPIYALIVSTIVGCLSLLSGIYAEDTVYLWLLSIAGFGAILVWASIALSNLLARRSYIKQGGDVKDLKFKTPLYPFVPLLALVLNVTVIVGMAFIPEQRMALYCGIPFMIVCLLFYRATRNKARKVEHIEKTNTTEAESL
;
A
#
# COMPACT_ATOMS: atom_id res chain seq x y z
N MET A 1 13.05 -1.38 37.46
CA MET A 1 14.02 -1.31 36.34
C MET A 1 13.37 -2.00 35.15
N MET A 2 12.74 -1.22 34.25
CA MET A 2 12.26 -1.76 32.98
C MET A 2 13.48 -1.98 32.09
N ASP A 3 13.59 -3.19 31.61
CA ASP A 3 14.67 -3.67 30.77
C ASP A 3 14.71 -2.85 29.45
N GLN A 4 15.74 -2.02 29.29
CA GLN A 4 15.89 -1.07 28.15
C GLN A 4 16.20 -1.77 26.79
N ASN A 5 15.97 -3.08 26.68
CA ASN A 5 16.34 -3.91 25.53
C ASN A 5 15.14 -4.50 24.75
N GLN A 6 13.94 -3.91 24.80
CA GLN A 6 12.75 -4.42 24.11
C GLN A 6 12.34 -3.57 22.89
N GLY A 7 13.29 -3.06 22.12
CA GLY A 7 13.04 -2.48 20.81
C GLY A 7 12.98 -3.56 19.70
N LEU A 8 12.38 -3.21 18.55
CA LEU A 8 12.47 -4.03 17.34
C LEU A 8 13.95 -4.20 16.93
N LYS A 9 14.32 -5.40 16.50
CA LYS A 9 15.70 -5.68 16.10
C LYS A 9 15.99 -5.08 14.73
N ARG A 10 17.17 -4.44 14.58
CA ARG A 10 17.66 -3.91 13.31
C ARG A 10 18.38 -4.99 12.52
N GLU A 11 17.62 -5.85 11.83
CA GLU A 11 18.13 -7.02 11.10
C GLU A 11 17.90 -6.93 9.59
N LEU A 12 17.23 -5.87 9.10
CA LEU A 12 16.91 -5.70 7.68
C LEU A 12 18.10 -5.12 6.91
N LYS A 13 18.67 -5.94 6.02
CA LYS A 13 19.77 -5.54 5.12
C LYS A 13 19.23 -4.72 3.94
N SER A 14 20.11 -3.99 3.26
CA SER A 14 19.77 -3.17 2.09
C SER A 14 18.99 -3.94 1.01
N ARG A 15 19.33 -5.22 0.74
CA ARG A 15 18.61 -6.08 -0.19
C ARG A 15 17.14 -6.31 0.23
N HIS A 16 16.90 -6.47 1.55
CA HIS A 16 15.56 -6.70 2.08
C HIS A 16 14.71 -5.44 1.94
N ILE A 17 15.22 -4.28 2.33
CA ILE A 17 14.52 -2.98 2.20
C ILE A 17 14.16 -2.71 0.74
N PHE A 18 15.08 -2.97 -0.18
CA PHE A 18 14.85 -2.80 -1.61
C PHE A 18 13.74 -3.73 -2.13
N MET A 19 13.72 -5.00 -1.70
CA MET A 19 12.71 -5.96 -2.12
C MET A 19 11.36 -5.74 -1.43
N ILE A 20 11.32 -5.29 -0.17
CA ILE A 20 10.09 -4.86 0.51
C ILE A 20 9.47 -3.68 -0.25
N ALA A 21 10.28 -2.71 -0.69
CA ALA A 21 9.81 -1.56 -1.46
C ALA A 21 9.24 -1.94 -2.83
N LEU A 22 9.80 -2.93 -3.50
CA LEU A 22 9.30 -3.44 -4.79
C LEU A 22 8.14 -4.42 -4.60
N GLY A 23 8.31 -5.37 -3.68
CA GLY A 23 7.38 -6.47 -3.48
C GLY A 23 6.05 -6.03 -2.87
N GLY A 24 6.09 -5.10 -1.93
CA GLY A 24 4.88 -4.57 -1.28
C GLY A 24 3.94 -3.80 -2.21
N VAL A 25 4.44 -3.36 -3.38
CA VAL A 25 3.65 -2.57 -4.35
C VAL A 25 3.04 -3.45 -5.44
N ILE A 26 3.78 -4.46 -5.92
CA ILE A 26 3.34 -5.29 -7.03
C ILE A 26 2.39 -6.38 -6.53
N GLY A 27 1.09 -6.12 -6.60
CA GLY A 27 0.01 -6.99 -6.14
C GLY A 27 -1.24 -6.87 -7.00
N THR A 28 -2.42 -7.01 -6.38
CA THR A 28 -3.71 -6.95 -7.06
C THR A 28 -3.95 -5.63 -7.77
N GLY A 29 -3.41 -4.52 -7.29
CA GLY A 29 -3.53 -3.23 -7.94
C GLY A 29 -3.06 -3.25 -9.39
N LEU A 30 -1.92 -3.92 -9.67
CA LEU A 30 -1.45 -4.11 -11.04
C LEU A 30 -2.12 -5.30 -11.73
N PHE A 31 -2.14 -6.47 -11.08
CA PHE A 31 -2.53 -7.72 -11.76
C PHE A 31 -4.04 -7.89 -11.97
N LEU A 32 -4.89 -7.20 -11.19
CA LEU A 32 -6.36 -7.21 -11.31
C LEU A 32 -6.91 -5.80 -11.54
N GLY A 33 -6.51 -4.83 -10.71
CA GLY A 33 -7.01 -3.46 -10.76
C GLY A 33 -6.68 -2.71 -12.07
N SER A 34 -5.66 -3.16 -12.81
CA SER A 34 -5.37 -2.66 -14.15
C SER A 34 -6.51 -2.91 -15.13
N GLY A 35 -7.18 -4.06 -15.03
CA GLY A 35 -8.35 -4.36 -15.86
C GLY A 35 -9.48 -3.36 -15.62
N TYR A 36 -9.82 -3.12 -14.36
CA TYR A 36 -10.80 -2.10 -14.00
C TYR A 36 -10.41 -0.71 -14.52
N THR A 37 -9.14 -0.32 -14.34
CA THR A 37 -8.67 1.01 -14.80
C THR A 37 -8.76 1.17 -16.31
N ILE A 38 -8.42 0.13 -17.10
CA ILE A 38 -8.52 0.14 -18.56
C ILE A 38 -10.00 0.17 -18.99
N HIS A 39 -10.88 -0.57 -18.29
CA HIS A 39 -12.31 -0.60 -18.58
C HIS A 39 -12.95 0.78 -18.37
N GLU A 40 -12.70 1.40 -17.23
CA GLU A 40 -13.32 2.68 -16.87
C GLU A 40 -12.74 3.88 -17.63
N ALA A 41 -11.42 3.97 -17.71
CA ALA A 41 -10.75 5.15 -18.29
C ALA A 41 -10.47 5.03 -19.79
N GLY A 42 -10.61 3.83 -20.36
CA GLY A 42 -10.14 3.55 -21.71
C GLY A 42 -8.62 3.45 -21.80
N PRO A 43 -8.07 3.09 -22.99
CA PRO A 43 -6.65 2.78 -23.15
C PRO A 43 -5.73 3.97 -22.83
N GLY A 44 -5.99 5.14 -23.38
CA GLY A 44 -5.20 6.35 -23.14
C GLY A 44 -5.42 6.90 -21.73
N GLY A 45 -6.68 6.85 -21.25
CA GLY A 45 -7.05 7.28 -19.92
C GLY A 45 -6.32 6.49 -18.83
N ALA A 46 -6.23 5.17 -18.97
CA ALA A 46 -5.49 4.31 -18.05
C ALA A 46 -4.00 4.67 -17.99
N ILE A 47 -3.35 4.84 -19.13
CA ILE A 47 -1.94 5.24 -19.20
C ILE A 47 -1.71 6.56 -18.48
N VAL A 48 -2.55 7.57 -18.76
CA VAL A 48 -2.45 8.89 -18.12
C VAL A 48 -2.71 8.79 -16.61
N ALA A 49 -3.69 7.98 -16.18
CA ALA A 49 -3.98 7.77 -14.77
C ALA A 49 -2.78 7.17 -14.01
N TYR A 50 -2.11 6.16 -14.59
CA TYR A 50 -0.91 5.57 -14.00
C TYR A 50 0.29 6.51 -14.01
N LEU A 51 0.45 7.36 -15.04
CA LEU A 51 1.48 8.41 -15.04
C LEU A 51 1.24 9.45 -13.95
N VAL A 52 0.00 9.93 -13.79
CA VAL A 52 -0.37 10.91 -12.77
C VAL A 52 -0.24 10.30 -11.37
N GLY A 53 -0.80 9.11 -11.13
CA GLY A 53 -0.70 8.44 -9.83
C GLY A 53 0.76 8.12 -9.44
N GLY A 54 1.56 7.65 -10.41
CA GLY A 54 2.99 7.42 -10.21
C GLY A 54 3.77 8.70 -9.91
N PHE A 55 3.38 9.83 -10.52
CA PHE A 55 3.97 11.12 -10.20
C PHE A 55 3.61 11.58 -8.77
N VAL A 56 2.34 11.44 -8.36
CA VAL A 56 1.91 11.74 -6.97
C VAL A 56 2.67 10.88 -5.97
N MET A 57 2.76 9.57 -6.24
CA MET A 57 3.55 8.63 -5.44
C MET A 57 5.02 9.08 -5.34
N TYR A 58 5.66 9.44 -6.47
CA TYR A 58 7.05 9.88 -6.49
C TYR A 58 7.30 11.09 -5.60
N LEU A 59 6.46 12.12 -5.72
CA LEU A 59 6.56 13.32 -4.87
C LEU A 59 6.41 12.98 -3.38
N THR A 60 5.47 12.09 -3.06
CA THR A 60 5.24 11.64 -1.68
C THR A 60 6.44 10.85 -1.13
N MET A 61 7.05 9.99 -1.95
CA MET A 61 8.23 9.23 -1.56
C MET A 61 9.46 10.10 -1.34
N LEU A 62 9.63 11.18 -2.09
CA LEU A 62 10.68 12.18 -1.81
C LEU A 62 10.50 12.82 -0.42
N CYS A 63 9.25 13.13 -0.05
CA CYS A 63 8.93 13.67 1.28
C CYS A 63 9.18 12.63 2.38
N LEU A 64 8.74 11.39 2.18
CA LEU A 64 8.98 10.29 3.12
C LEU A 64 10.46 10.00 3.34
N GLY A 65 11.25 10.06 2.27
CA GLY A 65 12.69 9.79 2.33
C GLY A 65 13.44 10.73 3.26
N GLU A 66 13.14 12.02 3.19
CA GLU A 66 13.74 13.01 4.11
C GLU A 66 13.37 12.72 5.57
N LEU A 67 12.08 12.45 5.83
CA LEU A 67 11.62 12.13 7.18
C LEU A 67 12.22 10.83 7.71
N ALA A 68 12.24 9.77 6.88
CA ALA A 68 12.72 8.45 7.28
C ALA A 68 14.24 8.39 7.48
N VAL A 69 15.01 9.21 6.77
CA VAL A 69 16.46 9.33 6.99
C VAL A 69 16.76 10.16 8.23
N ALA A 70 16.02 11.25 8.44
CA ALA A 70 16.19 12.11 9.62
C ALA A 70 15.71 11.45 10.92
N MET A 71 14.70 10.60 10.85
CA MET A 71 14.06 9.96 11.99
C MET A 71 13.60 8.53 11.65
N PRO A 72 14.54 7.55 11.61
CA PRO A 72 14.21 6.16 11.33
C PRO A 72 13.38 5.56 12.49
N ASP A 73 12.10 5.29 12.24
CA ASP A 73 11.14 4.79 13.24
C ASP A 73 10.16 3.81 12.58
N ALA A 74 9.81 2.72 13.28
CA ALA A 74 8.87 1.71 12.77
C ALA A 74 7.43 2.23 12.67
N GLY A 75 7.06 3.27 13.42
CA GLY A 75 5.79 3.98 13.27
C GLY A 75 5.78 4.92 12.07
N SER A 76 6.97 5.24 11.50
CA SER A 76 7.12 6.00 10.27
C SER A 76 6.21 7.24 10.21
N TYR A 77 5.37 7.34 9.20
CA TYR A 77 4.48 8.48 8.96
C TYR A 77 3.53 8.79 10.12
N GLN A 78 3.16 7.81 10.96
CA GLN A 78 2.40 8.03 12.19
C GLN A 78 3.23 8.83 13.20
N THR A 79 4.50 8.42 13.43
CA THR A 79 5.43 9.12 14.32
C THR A 79 5.74 10.52 13.79
N TYR A 80 5.91 10.68 12.48
CA TYR A 80 6.15 11.98 11.87
C TYR A 80 4.96 12.92 12.01
N ALA A 81 3.73 12.42 11.79
CA ALA A 81 2.50 13.19 12.01
C ALA A 81 2.33 13.57 13.48
N THR A 82 2.65 12.67 14.42
CA THR A 82 2.63 12.95 15.86
C THR A 82 3.55 14.12 16.22
N LYS A 83 4.77 14.10 15.70
CA LYS A 83 5.81 15.06 16.05
C LYS A 83 5.65 16.40 15.35
N HIS A 84 5.29 16.41 14.07
CA HIS A 84 5.34 17.59 13.24
C HIS A 84 3.97 18.22 12.99
N ILE A 85 2.86 17.47 13.06
CA ILE A 85 1.50 18.01 12.93
C ILE A 85 0.87 18.15 14.31
N SER A 86 0.49 17.04 14.93
CA SER A 86 0.00 16.99 16.31
C SER A 86 -0.13 15.53 16.78
N PRO A 87 -0.15 15.26 18.10
CA PRO A 87 -0.41 13.92 18.63
C PRO A 87 -1.76 13.34 18.20
N ALA A 88 -2.80 14.19 18.05
CA ALA A 88 -4.10 13.77 17.53
C ALA A 88 -4.03 13.34 16.06
N ALA A 89 -3.28 14.09 15.22
CA ALA A 89 -3.06 13.73 13.83
C ALA A 89 -2.31 12.40 13.71
N GLY A 90 -1.25 12.20 14.51
CA GLY A 90 -0.53 10.92 14.53
C GLY A 90 -1.40 9.75 14.95
N TYR A 91 -2.30 9.95 15.92
CA TYR A 91 -3.26 8.93 16.33
C TYR A 91 -4.20 8.54 15.16
N VAL A 92 -4.77 9.53 14.45
CA VAL A 92 -5.65 9.29 13.30
C VAL A 92 -4.88 8.61 12.17
N VAL A 93 -3.69 9.12 11.82
CA VAL A 93 -2.85 8.56 10.76
C VAL A 93 -2.47 7.11 11.05
N GLY A 94 -2.14 6.79 12.30
CA GLY A 94 -1.83 5.43 12.71
C GLY A 94 -3.01 4.46 12.53
N TRP A 95 -4.20 4.84 12.97
CA TRP A 95 -5.41 4.03 12.79
C TRP A 95 -5.84 3.93 11.33
N MET A 96 -5.75 5.02 10.56
CA MET A 96 -6.06 5.00 9.13
C MET A 96 -5.09 4.12 8.34
N SER A 97 -3.81 4.16 8.67
CA SER A 97 -2.83 3.26 8.09
C SER A 97 -3.09 1.79 8.43
N TRP A 98 -3.42 1.52 9.70
CA TRP A 98 -3.77 0.16 10.12
C TRP A 98 -5.01 -0.36 9.42
N LEU A 99 -6.08 0.46 9.31
CA LEU A 99 -7.30 0.12 8.59
C LEU A 99 -7.03 -0.13 7.10
N ASN A 100 -6.28 0.77 6.46
CA ASN A 100 -5.88 0.66 5.07
C ASN A 100 -5.19 -0.69 4.80
N TRP A 101 -4.12 -1.00 5.52
CA TRP A 101 -3.38 -2.25 5.31
C TRP A 101 -4.17 -3.49 5.73
N SER A 102 -5.06 -3.39 6.73
CA SER A 102 -5.96 -4.49 7.10
C SER A 102 -6.99 -4.78 6.00
N ALA A 103 -7.55 -3.72 5.37
CA ALA A 103 -8.41 -3.87 4.21
C ALA A 103 -7.64 -4.45 3.00
N THR A 104 -6.39 -4.02 2.79
CA THR A 104 -5.51 -4.57 1.75
C THR A 104 -5.29 -6.07 1.93
N ILE A 105 -5.04 -6.56 3.15
CA ILE A 105 -4.94 -8.00 3.41
C ILE A 105 -6.22 -8.72 2.94
N GLY A 106 -7.39 -8.14 3.23
CA GLY A 106 -8.68 -8.69 2.78
C GLY A 106 -8.81 -8.73 1.26
N ILE A 107 -8.41 -7.65 0.57
CA ILE A 107 -8.38 -7.56 -0.90
C ILE A 107 -7.51 -8.65 -1.49
N GLU A 108 -6.30 -8.82 -0.97
CA GLU A 108 -5.35 -9.80 -1.48
C GLU A 108 -5.85 -11.25 -1.24
N LEU A 109 -6.52 -11.51 -0.12
CA LEU A 109 -7.13 -12.82 0.14
C LEU A 109 -8.30 -13.13 -0.81
N ILE A 110 -9.14 -12.15 -1.13
CA ILE A 110 -10.20 -12.30 -2.15
C ILE A 110 -9.56 -12.56 -3.52
N ALA A 111 -8.55 -11.81 -3.89
CA ALA A 111 -7.87 -11.96 -5.16
C ALA A 111 -7.26 -13.37 -5.32
N VAL A 112 -6.63 -13.89 -4.27
CA VAL A 112 -6.14 -15.29 -4.30
C VAL A 112 -7.29 -16.26 -4.54
N SER A 113 -8.45 -16.07 -3.90
CA SER A 113 -9.60 -16.94 -4.08
C SER A 113 -10.12 -16.92 -5.53
N ILE A 114 -10.14 -15.75 -6.16
CA ILE A 114 -10.51 -15.59 -7.58
C ILE A 114 -9.52 -16.35 -8.47
N LEU A 115 -8.23 -16.18 -8.23
CA LEU A 115 -7.17 -16.84 -9.00
C LEU A 115 -7.18 -18.36 -8.83
N MET A 116 -7.53 -18.88 -7.64
CA MET A 116 -7.65 -20.30 -7.35
C MET A 116 -8.81 -20.97 -8.10
N LYS A 117 -9.85 -20.23 -8.48
CA LYS A 117 -10.97 -20.76 -9.27
C LYS A 117 -10.56 -21.28 -10.64
N ARG A 118 -9.45 -20.83 -11.19
CA ARG A 118 -8.91 -21.36 -12.46
C ARG A 118 -8.65 -22.89 -12.36
N TRP A 119 -8.21 -23.36 -11.22
CA TRP A 119 -7.91 -24.79 -11.02
C TRP A 119 -8.97 -25.52 -10.19
N PHE A 120 -9.67 -24.79 -9.32
CA PHE A 120 -10.64 -25.35 -8.36
C PHE A 120 -11.94 -24.55 -8.39
N PRO A 121 -12.70 -24.60 -9.52
CA PRO A 121 -13.89 -23.74 -9.72
C PRO A 121 -15.01 -24.02 -8.70
N ASP A 122 -15.12 -25.25 -8.21
CA ASP A 122 -16.18 -25.69 -7.31
C ASP A 122 -15.89 -25.40 -5.82
N VAL A 123 -14.66 -24.98 -5.48
CA VAL A 123 -14.28 -24.73 -4.09
C VAL A 123 -14.73 -23.32 -3.68
N PRO A 124 -15.53 -23.19 -2.62
CA PRO A 124 -15.97 -21.89 -2.12
C PRO A 124 -14.78 -20.97 -1.77
N SER A 125 -14.84 -19.71 -2.19
CA SER A 125 -13.75 -18.71 -2.05
C SER A 125 -13.30 -18.50 -0.61
N TRP A 126 -14.23 -18.57 0.36
CA TRP A 126 -13.89 -18.39 1.77
C TRP A 126 -12.89 -19.43 2.30
N ILE A 127 -12.88 -20.65 1.72
CA ILE A 127 -11.93 -21.71 2.12
C ILE A 127 -10.50 -21.25 1.80
N TRP A 128 -10.28 -20.68 0.62
CA TRP A 128 -8.99 -20.15 0.20
C TRP A 128 -8.58 -18.94 1.05
N CYS A 129 -9.52 -18.02 1.33
CA CYS A 129 -9.27 -16.88 2.21
C CYS A 129 -8.77 -17.32 3.60
N VAL A 130 -9.43 -18.33 4.23
CA VAL A 130 -9.01 -18.85 5.54
C VAL A 130 -7.67 -19.57 5.45
N ALA A 131 -7.48 -20.44 4.46
CA ALA A 131 -6.25 -21.24 4.30
C ALA A 131 -5.02 -20.31 4.16
N PHE A 132 -5.12 -19.30 3.31
CA PHE A 132 -4.01 -18.37 3.09
C PHE A 132 -3.84 -17.37 4.25
N ALA A 133 -4.92 -16.95 4.92
CA ALA A 133 -4.80 -16.13 6.13
C ALA A 133 -4.02 -16.88 7.24
N VAL A 134 -4.31 -18.16 7.46
CA VAL A 134 -3.59 -19.01 8.42
C VAL A 134 -2.13 -19.19 8.01
N LEU A 135 -1.86 -19.42 6.73
CA LEU A 135 -0.49 -19.54 6.21
C LEU A 135 0.31 -18.25 6.44
N LEU A 136 -0.25 -17.08 6.09
CA LEU A 136 0.41 -15.79 6.26
C LEU A 136 0.63 -15.46 7.74
N PHE A 137 -0.34 -15.75 8.59
CA PHE A 137 -0.19 -15.61 10.04
C PHE A 137 0.98 -16.45 10.55
N ALA A 138 1.05 -17.73 10.16
CA ALA A 138 2.13 -18.64 10.58
C ALA A 138 3.52 -18.11 10.16
N ILE A 139 3.66 -17.59 8.94
CA ILE A 139 4.92 -16.99 8.44
C ILE A 139 5.32 -15.76 9.29
N ASN A 140 4.36 -14.88 9.61
CA ASN A 140 4.64 -13.64 10.34
C ASN A 140 4.93 -13.85 11.84
N VAL A 141 4.47 -14.94 12.43
CA VAL A 141 4.80 -15.30 13.83
C VAL A 141 6.27 -15.65 14.01
N LEU A 142 6.97 -16.11 12.96
CA LEU A 142 8.34 -16.65 13.07
C LEU A 142 9.34 -15.54 13.43
N SER A 143 9.61 -14.60 12.55
CA SER A 143 10.51 -13.45 12.80
C SER A 143 10.47 -12.42 11.66
N SER A 144 10.95 -11.19 11.93
CA SER A 144 11.14 -10.16 10.88
C SER A 144 12.13 -10.58 9.80
N ARG A 145 13.15 -11.37 10.16
CA ARG A 145 14.13 -11.90 9.20
C ARG A 145 13.49 -12.93 8.27
N SER A 146 12.67 -13.84 8.81
CA SER A 146 11.95 -14.84 8.00
C SER A 146 10.98 -14.16 7.04
N PHE A 147 10.24 -13.14 7.50
CA PHE A 147 9.41 -12.30 6.66
C PHE A 147 10.24 -11.71 5.50
N ALA A 148 11.37 -11.09 5.79
CA ALA A 148 12.19 -10.39 4.79
C ALA A 148 12.81 -11.34 3.75
N GLU A 149 13.21 -12.56 4.13
CA GLU A 149 13.73 -13.55 3.18
C GLU A 149 12.61 -14.09 2.27
N VAL A 150 11.42 -14.38 2.81
CA VAL A 150 10.25 -14.78 2.00
C VAL A 150 9.88 -13.67 1.01
N GLU A 151 9.81 -12.42 1.49
CA GLU A 151 9.50 -11.27 0.65
C GLU A 151 10.53 -11.04 -0.45
N PHE A 152 11.82 -11.28 -0.16
CA PHE A 152 12.89 -11.19 -1.17
C PHE A 152 12.64 -12.12 -2.36
N TRP A 153 12.28 -13.38 -2.10
CA TRP A 153 12.01 -14.36 -3.16
C TRP A 153 10.71 -14.05 -3.91
N PHE A 154 9.65 -13.70 -3.19
CA PHE A 154 8.39 -13.32 -3.80
C PHE A 154 8.54 -12.08 -4.70
N ALA A 155 9.21 -11.05 -4.23
CA ALA A 155 9.48 -9.85 -5.02
C ALA A 155 10.34 -10.15 -6.25
N SER A 156 11.33 -11.04 -6.14
CA SER A 156 12.15 -11.45 -7.28
C SER A 156 11.32 -12.12 -8.38
N ILE A 157 10.43 -13.03 -8.01
CA ILE A 157 9.51 -13.72 -8.93
C ILE A 157 8.61 -12.70 -9.63
N LYS A 158 8.02 -11.75 -8.89
CA LYS A 158 7.16 -10.69 -9.45
C LYS A 158 7.88 -9.86 -10.52
N VAL A 159 9.09 -9.41 -10.22
CA VAL A 159 9.89 -8.58 -11.15
C VAL A 159 10.20 -9.34 -12.43
N ILE A 160 10.64 -10.59 -12.31
CA ILE A 160 10.91 -11.46 -13.48
C ILE A 160 9.64 -11.62 -14.33
N THR A 161 8.50 -11.82 -13.67
CA THR A 161 7.20 -12.00 -14.37
C THR A 161 6.77 -10.74 -15.12
N ILE A 162 6.91 -9.55 -14.52
CA ILE A 162 6.58 -8.30 -15.19
C ILE A 162 7.51 -8.07 -16.39
N ILE A 163 8.80 -8.35 -16.24
CA ILE A 163 9.75 -8.23 -17.35
C ILE A 163 9.38 -9.21 -18.47
N ALA A 164 9.07 -10.47 -18.14
CA ALA A 164 8.63 -11.46 -19.11
C ALA A 164 7.33 -11.03 -19.82
N PHE A 165 6.36 -10.48 -19.05
CA PHE A 165 5.13 -9.93 -19.61
C PHE A 165 5.39 -8.77 -20.56
N ILE A 166 6.25 -7.82 -20.20
CA ILE A 166 6.59 -6.68 -21.06
C ILE A 166 7.23 -7.15 -22.37
N ILE A 167 8.13 -8.14 -22.29
CA ILE A 167 8.81 -8.67 -23.48
C ILE A 167 7.83 -9.48 -24.35
N LEU A 168 7.15 -10.48 -23.80
CA LEU A 168 6.29 -11.40 -24.55
C LEU A 168 5.00 -10.71 -25.00
N GLY A 169 4.35 -9.95 -24.13
CA GLY A 169 3.16 -9.16 -24.46
C GLY A 169 3.46 -8.07 -25.49
N GLY A 170 4.60 -7.40 -25.36
CA GLY A 170 5.07 -6.46 -26.38
C GLY A 170 5.36 -7.15 -27.71
N ALA A 171 6.01 -8.31 -27.69
CA ALA A 171 6.26 -9.09 -28.91
C ALA A 171 4.95 -9.52 -29.59
N ALA A 172 3.95 -9.96 -28.84
CA ALA A 172 2.63 -10.30 -29.37
C ALA A 172 1.90 -9.06 -29.91
N MET A 173 1.93 -7.93 -29.20
CA MET A 173 1.31 -6.68 -29.61
C MET A 173 1.83 -6.19 -30.96
N PHE A 174 3.14 -6.31 -31.23
CA PHE A 174 3.80 -5.83 -32.42
C PHE A 174 3.98 -6.91 -33.50
N GLY A 175 3.41 -8.12 -33.34
CA GLY A 175 3.42 -9.17 -34.33
C GLY A 175 4.75 -9.93 -34.46
N PHE A 176 5.63 -9.86 -33.48
CA PHE A 176 6.84 -10.68 -33.41
C PHE A 176 6.55 -12.08 -32.83
N LEU A 177 5.36 -12.29 -32.27
CA LEU A 177 4.90 -13.53 -31.70
C LEU A 177 3.45 -13.78 -32.17
N ASP A 178 3.21 -14.96 -32.73
CA ASP A 178 1.88 -15.33 -33.21
C ASP A 178 0.90 -15.50 -32.04
N MET A 179 -0.33 -15.02 -32.25
CA MET A 179 -1.42 -15.19 -31.30
C MET A 179 -2.21 -16.47 -31.62
N LYS A 180 -2.82 -17.07 -30.59
CA LYS A 180 -3.65 -18.27 -30.73
C LYS A 180 -4.77 -18.04 -31.71
N GLY A 181 -4.92 -18.97 -32.69
CA GLY A 181 -5.93 -18.83 -33.72
C GLY A 181 -5.49 -17.99 -34.96
N ASN A 182 -4.20 -17.66 -35.10
CA ASN A 182 -3.66 -16.80 -36.15
C ASN A 182 -4.33 -15.41 -36.19
N GLU A 183 -4.78 -14.89 -35.00
CA GLU A 183 -5.29 -13.54 -34.95
C GLU A 183 -4.18 -12.53 -35.31
N PRO A 184 -4.49 -11.52 -36.14
CA PRO A 184 -3.51 -10.51 -36.52
C PRO A 184 -3.08 -9.71 -35.27
N ALA A 185 -1.81 -9.32 -35.24
CA ALA A 185 -1.29 -8.48 -34.13
C ALA A 185 -2.09 -7.18 -34.06
N PRO A 186 -2.62 -6.81 -32.87
CA PRO A 186 -3.48 -5.63 -32.74
C PRO A 186 -2.73 -4.33 -32.99
N MET A 187 -1.41 -4.29 -32.77
CA MET A 187 -0.57 -3.09 -32.85
C MET A 187 -1.17 -1.91 -32.07
N PHE A 188 -1.77 -0.95 -32.78
CA PHE A 188 -2.42 0.21 -32.18
C PHE A 188 -3.94 0.23 -32.39
N SER A 189 -4.54 -0.82 -32.98
CA SER A 189 -5.98 -0.86 -33.23
C SER A 189 -6.83 -0.73 -31.98
N SER A 190 -6.41 -1.35 -30.87
CA SER A 190 -7.09 -1.20 -29.56
C SER A 190 -7.12 0.23 -29.04
N PHE A 191 -6.21 1.09 -29.50
CA PHE A 191 -6.19 2.52 -29.15
C PHE A 191 -7.04 3.39 -30.06
N THR A 192 -7.39 2.93 -31.26
CA THR A 192 -8.06 3.74 -32.29
C THR A 192 -9.47 3.28 -32.60
N ASP A 193 -9.72 1.97 -32.67
CA ASP A 193 -10.92 1.40 -33.29
C ASP A 193 -12.13 1.36 -32.35
N TYR A 194 -11.93 1.44 -31.05
CA TYR A 194 -12.98 1.30 -30.01
C TYR A 194 -13.35 2.63 -29.33
N GLY A 195 -13.45 3.70 -30.09
CA GLY A 195 -13.77 5.05 -29.58
C GLY A 195 -12.54 5.91 -29.27
N GLY A 196 -11.34 5.46 -29.73
CA GLY A 196 -10.09 6.19 -29.60
C GLY A 196 -9.43 6.08 -28.22
N LEU A 197 -8.50 6.99 -27.94
CA LEU A 197 -7.70 6.97 -26.70
C LEU A 197 -8.51 7.25 -25.43
N PHE A 198 -9.56 8.06 -25.53
CA PHE A 198 -10.36 8.52 -24.37
C PHE A 198 -11.86 8.30 -24.61
N PRO A 199 -12.33 7.04 -24.80
CA PRO A 199 -13.71 6.74 -25.14
C PRO A 199 -14.71 7.21 -24.08
N ASN A 200 -14.30 7.21 -22.81
CA ASN A 200 -15.12 7.61 -21.66
C ASN A 200 -14.82 9.05 -21.20
N GLY A 201 -14.05 9.81 -21.98
CA GLY A 201 -13.67 11.18 -21.68
C GLY A 201 -12.58 11.31 -20.62
N LEU A 202 -12.06 12.54 -20.45
CA LEU A 202 -10.97 12.81 -19.50
C LEU A 202 -11.39 12.70 -18.03
N SER A 203 -12.69 12.88 -17.73
CA SER A 203 -13.22 12.71 -16.35
C SER A 203 -13.08 11.28 -15.84
N ALA A 204 -13.07 10.29 -16.72
CA ALA A 204 -12.86 8.90 -16.36
C ALA A 204 -11.48 8.62 -15.73
N ILE A 205 -10.47 9.45 -16.01
CA ILE A 205 -9.17 9.40 -15.35
C ILE A 205 -9.34 9.61 -13.84
N LEU A 206 -10.15 10.60 -13.43
CA LEU A 206 -10.40 10.88 -12.01
C LEU A 206 -11.13 9.72 -11.31
N ILE A 207 -12.04 9.05 -12.04
CA ILE A 207 -12.79 7.88 -11.54
C ILE A 207 -11.83 6.75 -11.15
N THR A 208 -10.77 6.55 -11.91
CA THR A 208 -9.81 5.47 -11.67
C THR A 208 -8.70 5.80 -10.66
N MET A 209 -8.58 7.05 -10.21
CA MET A 209 -7.46 7.48 -9.36
C MET A 209 -7.35 6.73 -8.03
N ILE A 210 -8.47 6.25 -7.43
CA ILE A 210 -8.40 5.43 -6.22
C ILE A 210 -7.71 4.10 -6.50
N ALA A 211 -8.13 3.39 -7.56
CA ALA A 211 -7.56 2.11 -7.95
C ALA A 211 -6.08 2.26 -8.36
N VAL A 212 -5.76 3.36 -9.05
CA VAL A 212 -4.38 3.67 -9.45
C VAL A 212 -3.51 3.99 -8.24
N ASN A 213 -3.98 4.82 -7.30
CA ASN A 213 -3.22 5.09 -6.08
C ASN A 213 -3.06 3.84 -5.22
N PHE A 214 -4.09 2.98 -5.14
CA PHE A 214 -3.98 1.67 -4.52
C PHE A 214 -2.92 0.80 -5.21
N SER A 215 -2.82 0.85 -6.54
CA SER A 215 -1.78 0.12 -7.29
C SER A 215 -0.35 0.55 -6.90
N PHE A 216 -0.14 1.78 -6.48
CA PHE A 216 1.15 2.30 -6.01
C PHE A 216 1.33 2.22 -4.49
N GLN A 217 0.31 1.79 -3.74
CA GLN A 217 0.41 1.56 -2.30
C GLN A 217 1.45 0.48 -2.01
N GLY A 218 2.17 0.64 -0.90
CA GLY A 218 3.26 -0.24 -0.50
C GLY A 218 4.63 0.40 -0.67
N THR A 219 4.78 1.43 -1.51
CA THR A 219 6.03 2.21 -1.61
C THR A 219 6.40 2.84 -0.27
N GLU A 220 5.43 3.25 0.54
CA GLU A 220 5.62 3.84 1.86
C GLU A 220 6.12 2.84 2.93
N LEU A 221 6.07 1.53 2.66
CA LEU A 221 6.65 0.49 3.55
C LEU A 221 8.13 0.69 3.81
N VAL A 222 8.85 1.34 2.88
CA VAL A 222 10.24 1.76 3.08
C VAL A 222 10.39 2.58 4.37
N GLY A 223 9.42 3.44 4.68
CA GLY A 223 9.41 4.24 5.90
C GLY A 223 9.26 3.40 7.17
N ILE A 224 8.39 2.38 7.16
CA ILE A 224 8.22 1.45 8.29
C ILE A 224 9.48 0.60 8.46
N ALA A 225 9.99 0.04 7.36
CA ALA A 225 11.18 -0.80 7.35
C ALA A 225 12.46 -0.03 7.74
N ALA A 226 12.47 1.30 7.65
CA ALA A 226 13.58 2.13 8.11
C ALA A 226 13.89 1.94 9.60
N GLY A 227 12.87 1.71 10.43
CA GLY A 227 13.03 1.45 11.87
C GLY A 227 13.77 0.15 12.19
N GLU A 228 13.70 -0.86 11.30
CA GLU A 228 14.38 -2.16 11.45
C GLU A 228 15.60 -2.29 10.51
N SER A 229 15.99 -1.23 9.79
CA SER A 229 17.16 -1.21 8.88
C SER A 229 18.47 -1.14 9.65
N GLU A 230 19.49 -1.93 9.21
CA GLU A 230 20.85 -1.85 9.74
C GLU A 230 21.50 -0.49 9.45
N ASN A 231 21.22 0.13 8.29
CA ASN A 231 21.81 1.40 7.87
C ASN A 231 20.83 2.26 7.07
N PRO A 232 19.82 2.89 7.74
CA PRO A 232 18.75 3.61 7.09
C PRO A 232 19.24 4.80 6.24
N GLU A 233 20.28 5.51 6.68
CA GLU A 233 20.81 6.70 6.01
C GLU A 233 21.33 6.42 4.59
N LYS A 234 21.88 5.23 4.34
CA LYS A 234 22.36 4.80 3.03
C LYS A 234 21.31 4.03 2.24
N THR A 235 20.50 3.26 2.94
CA THR A 235 19.56 2.30 2.33
C THR A 235 18.31 3.00 1.83
N ILE A 236 17.71 3.90 2.62
CA ILE A 236 16.46 4.56 2.29
C ILE A 236 16.58 5.44 1.03
N PRO A 237 17.58 6.32 0.87
CA PRO A 237 17.73 7.11 -0.35
C PRO A 237 17.86 6.26 -1.61
N LYS A 238 18.61 5.15 -1.53
CA LYS A 238 18.77 4.22 -2.66
C LYS A 238 17.45 3.50 -2.99
N ALA A 239 16.72 3.07 -1.97
CA ALA A 239 15.42 2.42 -2.16
C ALA A 239 14.45 3.38 -2.86
N ILE A 240 14.32 4.62 -2.39
CA ILE A 240 13.41 5.60 -2.98
C ILE A 240 13.81 5.93 -4.42
N ASN A 241 15.05 6.36 -4.66
CA ASN A 241 15.44 6.82 -5.99
C ASN A 241 15.43 5.70 -7.05
N ASN A 242 15.86 4.50 -6.70
CA ASN A 242 15.97 3.41 -7.68
C ASN A 242 14.67 2.62 -7.85
N THR A 243 13.92 2.43 -6.75
CA THR A 243 12.71 1.58 -6.76
C THR A 243 11.55 2.30 -7.42
N VAL A 244 11.35 3.58 -7.09
CA VAL A 244 10.22 4.36 -7.61
C VAL A 244 10.24 4.43 -9.13
N TRP A 245 11.38 4.72 -9.76
CA TRP A 245 11.49 4.76 -11.21
C TRP A 245 11.21 3.41 -11.86
N ARG A 246 11.69 2.31 -11.25
CA ARG A 246 11.44 0.96 -11.77
C ARG A 246 9.95 0.60 -11.69
N ILE A 247 9.30 0.91 -10.56
CA ILE A 247 7.86 0.70 -10.40
C ILE A 247 7.10 1.48 -11.48
N LEU A 248 7.40 2.77 -11.65
CA LEU A 248 6.74 3.60 -12.64
C LEU A 248 6.87 3.02 -14.05
N VAL A 249 8.09 2.66 -14.46
CA VAL A 249 8.36 2.06 -15.78
C VAL A 249 7.61 0.74 -15.94
N PHE A 250 7.67 -0.15 -14.95
CA PHE A 250 6.99 -1.45 -15.01
C PHE A 250 5.49 -1.29 -15.11
N PHE A 251 4.89 -0.40 -14.33
CA PHE A 251 3.45 -0.19 -14.36
C PHE A 251 3.00 0.43 -15.67
N VAL A 252 3.61 1.54 -16.09
CA VAL A 252 3.20 2.24 -17.32
C VAL A 252 3.38 1.38 -18.55
N LEU A 253 4.50 0.65 -18.67
CA LEU A 253 4.71 -0.26 -19.82
C LEU A 253 3.72 -1.44 -19.79
N SER A 254 3.43 -2.01 -18.62
CA SER A 254 2.45 -3.09 -18.50
C SER A 254 1.05 -2.61 -18.92
N ILE A 255 0.63 -1.43 -18.45
CA ILE A 255 -0.67 -0.85 -18.81
C ILE A 255 -0.73 -0.54 -20.32
N PHE A 256 0.34 0.00 -20.88
CA PHE A 256 0.42 0.28 -22.33
C PHE A 256 0.23 -1.00 -23.14
N ILE A 257 0.92 -2.08 -22.79
CA ILE A 257 0.83 -3.37 -23.48
C ILE A 257 -0.56 -4.00 -23.27
N LEU A 258 -1.08 -4.01 -22.05
CA LEU A 258 -2.42 -4.53 -21.76
C LEU A 258 -3.49 -3.80 -22.59
N ALA A 259 -3.47 -2.47 -22.57
CA ALA A 259 -4.41 -1.64 -23.31
C ALA A 259 -4.29 -1.80 -24.84
N GLY A 260 -3.10 -2.21 -25.33
CA GLY A 260 -2.87 -2.50 -26.75
C GLY A 260 -3.32 -3.88 -27.18
N LEU A 261 -3.32 -4.87 -26.29
CA LEU A 261 -3.57 -6.28 -26.64
C LEU A 261 -5.03 -6.67 -26.70
N PHE A 262 -5.94 -5.91 -26.07
CA PHE A 262 -7.38 -6.16 -26.21
C PHE A 262 -8.23 -4.89 -26.02
N PRO A 263 -9.47 -4.91 -26.59
CA PRO A 263 -10.41 -3.82 -26.43
C PRO A 263 -10.72 -3.52 -24.97
N TRP A 264 -10.76 -2.24 -24.60
CA TRP A 264 -10.99 -1.80 -23.22
C TRP A 264 -12.31 -2.32 -22.63
N GLN A 265 -13.35 -2.58 -23.45
CA GLN A 265 -14.63 -3.14 -23.01
C GLN A 265 -14.52 -4.57 -22.47
N GLN A 266 -13.50 -5.31 -22.87
CA GLN A 266 -13.25 -6.68 -22.40
C GLN A 266 -12.41 -6.73 -21.13
N ALA A 267 -11.83 -5.62 -20.74
CA ALA A 267 -11.11 -5.52 -19.46
C ALA A 267 -12.09 -5.54 -18.29
N GLY A 268 -11.71 -6.12 -17.16
CA GLY A 268 -12.56 -6.22 -15.98
C GLY A 268 -11.79 -6.69 -14.76
N VAL A 269 -12.52 -7.02 -13.67
CA VAL A 269 -11.95 -7.46 -12.38
C VAL A 269 -12.07 -8.97 -12.16
N ILE A 270 -12.86 -9.66 -12.99
CA ILE A 270 -13.23 -11.08 -12.78
C ILE A 270 -12.05 -12.02 -13.07
N GLU A 271 -11.16 -11.61 -13.97
CA GLU A 271 -9.98 -12.37 -14.35
C GLU A 271 -8.76 -11.44 -14.49
N SER A 272 -7.58 -11.96 -14.19
CA SER A 272 -6.36 -11.18 -14.37
C SER A 272 -6.09 -10.92 -15.88
N PRO A 273 -6.03 -9.66 -16.32
CA PRO A 273 -5.73 -9.35 -17.72
C PRO A 273 -4.36 -9.90 -18.14
N PHE A 274 -3.43 -10.09 -17.23
CA PHE A 274 -2.14 -10.72 -17.51
C PHE A 274 -2.29 -12.19 -17.89
N VAL A 275 -3.15 -12.94 -17.16
CA VAL A 275 -3.44 -14.34 -17.47
C VAL A 275 -4.10 -14.45 -18.84
N VAL A 276 -5.09 -13.59 -19.13
CA VAL A 276 -5.78 -13.54 -20.42
C VAL A 276 -4.82 -13.31 -21.58
N VAL A 277 -3.84 -12.42 -21.41
CA VAL A 277 -2.80 -12.19 -22.45
C VAL A 277 -1.99 -13.45 -22.71
N PHE A 278 -1.56 -14.17 -21.68
CA PHE A 278 -0.79 -15.40 -21.86
C PHE A 278 -1.62 -16.54 -22.46
N ASP A 279 -2.93 -16.60 -22.17
CA ASP A 279 -3.84 -17.53 -22.83
C ASP A 279 -3.94 -17.22 -24.34
N LYS A 280 -4.01 -15.92 -24.71
CA LYS A 280 -4.06 -15.48 -26.11
C LYS A 280 -2.75 -15.71 -26.88
N ILE A 281 -1.59 -15.57 -26.23
CA ILE A 281 -0.29 -15.87 -26.82
C ILE A 281 -0.17 -17.36 -27.17
N GLY A 282 -0.90 -18.24 -26.46
CA GLY A 282 -0.99 -19.66 -26.79
C GLY A 282 0.24 -20.49 -26.42
N ILE A 283 1.15 -19.97 -25.58
CA ILE A 283 2.26 -20.76 -25.05
C ILE A 283 1.71 -21.79 -24.06
N PRO A 284 1.94 -23.10 -24.24
CA PRO A 284 1.40 -24.13 -23.35
C PRO A 284 1.76 -23.86 -21.89
N TYR A 285 0.77 -24.00 -20.99
CA TYR A 285 0.89 -23.77 -19.54
C TYR A 285 1.32 -22.38 -19.10
N ALA A 286 1.57 -21.42 -20.00
CA ALA A 286 2.03 -20.08 -19.64
C ALA A 286 1.01 -19.34 -18.74
N ALA A 287 -0.27 -19.45 -19.07
CA ALA A 287 -1.34 -18.83 -18.28
C ALA A 287 -1.41 -19.43 -16.85
N ASP A 288 -1.23 -20.74 -16.70
CA ASP A 288 -1.22 -21.39 -15.37
C ASP A 288 0.00 -21.00 -14.55
N ILE A 289 1.17 -20.93 -15.20
CA ILE A 289 2.40 -20.44 -14.55
C ILE A 289 2.21 -18.99 -14.10
N ILE A 290 1.68 -18.12 -14.95
CA ILE A 290 1.43 -16.73 -14.60
C ILE A 290 0.39 -16.62 -13.49
N ASN A 291 -0.69 -17.38 -13.55
CA ASN A 291 -1.69 -17.42 -12.48
C ASN A 291 -1.07 -17.79 -11.13
N PHE A 292 -0.23 -18.83 -11.09
CA PHE A 292 0.51 -19.22 -9.89
C PHE A 292 1.44 -18.10 -9.41
N VAL A 293 2.18 -17.46 -10.31
CA VAL A 293 3.07 -16.35 -9.96
C VAL A 293 2.27 -15.15 -9.41
N ILE A 294 1.11 -14.85 -9.98
CA ILE A 294 0.25 -13.78 -9.46
C ILE A 294 -0.25 -14.13 -8.06
N ILE A 295 -0.60 -15.39 -7.78
CA ILE A 295 -0.94 -15.82 -6.41
C ILE A 295 0.20 -15.55 -5.44
N THR A 296 1.43 -15.91 -5.78
CA THR A 296 2.59 -15.60 -4.93
C THR A 296 2.79 -14.10 -4.76
N ALA A 297 2.52 -13.31 -5.80
CA ALA A 297 2.61 -11.86 -5.76
C ALA A 297 1.60 -11.22 -4.81
N VAL A 298 0.36 -11.65 -4.89
CA VAL A 298 -0.76 -11.22 -4.06
C VAL A 298 -0.51 -11.58 -2.59
N LEU A 299 -0.09 -12.83 -2.33
CA LEU A 299 0.25 -13.28 -0.97
C LEU A 299 1.42 -12.50 -0.35
N SER A 300 2.38 -12.07 -1.15
CA SER A 300 3.48 -11.24 -0.70
C SER A 300 3.00 -9.84 -0.25
N VAL A 301 2.04 -9.22 -0.97
CA VAL A 301 1.46 -7.94 -0.52
C VAL A 301 0.69 -8.11 0.77
N ALA A 302 -0.12 -9.17 0.90
CA ALA A 302 -0.82 -9.49 2.15
C ALA A 302 0.17 -9.73 3.32
N ASN A 303 1.28 -10.42 3.05
CA ASN A 303 2.37 -10.64 4.00
C ASN A 303 3.00 -9.32 4.48
N SER A 304 3.27 -8.41 3.54
CA SER A 304 3.76 -7.05 3.82
C SER A 304 2.73 -6.21 4.60
N GLY A 305 1.44 -6.40 4.32
CA GLY A 305 0.34 -5.79 5.07
C GLY A 305 0.30 -6.22 6.54
N LEU A 306 0.46 -7.51 6.82
CA LEU A 306 0.56 -8.03 8.19
C LEU A 306 1.80 -7.49 8.93
N TYR A 307 2.92 -7.38 8.23
CA TYR A 307 4.11 -6.73 8.76
C TYR A 307 3.82 -5.27 9.13
N ALA A 308 3.27 -4.47 8.21
CA ALA A 308 2.99 -3.06 8.41
C ALA A 308 2.00 -2.79 9.54
N THR A 309 0.86 -3.50 9.55
CA THR A 309 -0.20 -3.34 10.55
C THR A 309 0.28 -3.68 11.96
N SER A 310 1.03 -4.74 12.10
CA SER A 310 1.56 -5.16 13.41
C SER A 310 2.57 -4.16 13.97
N ARG A 311 3.45 -3.57 13.13
CA ARG A 311 4.42 -2.54 13.54
C ARG A 311 3.73 -1.21 13.87
N MET A 312 2.67 -0.88 13.13
CA MET A 312 1.88 0.33 13.39
C MET A 312 1.23 0.29 14.78
N LEU A 313 0.52 -0.80 15.11
CA LEU A 313 -0.08 -0.95 16.44
C LEU A 313 0.99 -1.01 17.55
N TRP A 314 2.11 -1.70 17.29
CA TRP A 314 3.23 -1.73 18.23
C TRP A 314 3.78 -0.34 18.52
N SER A 315 4.03 0.46 17.47
CA SER A 315 4.53 1.84 17.63
C SER A 315 3.54 2.73 18.38
N MET A 316 2.26 2.69 18.04
CA MET A 316 1.22 3.46 18.73
C MET A 316 1.10 3.05 20.21
N SER A 317 1.28 1.77 20.53
CA SER A 317 1.26 1.26 21.90
C SER A 317 2.46 1.77 22.71
N ASN A 318 3.66 1.75 22.12
CA ASN A 318 4.87 2.26 22.78
C ASN A 318 4.86 3.78 22.98
N GLN A 319 4.11 4.51 22.15
CA GLN A 319 3.86 5.94 22.33
C GLN A 319 2.73 6.23 23.33
N GLY A 320 2.17 5.20 24.00
CA GLY A 320 1.09 5.35 24.96
C GLY A 320 -0.26 5.77 24.37
N MET A 321 -0.44 5.62 23.05
CA MET A 321 -1.65 6.03 22.36
C MET A 321 -2.77 4.99 22.44
N ILE A 322 -2.41 3.72 22.52
CA ILE A 322 -3.33 2.57 22.59
C ILE A 322 -2.89 1.60 23.69
N SER A 323 -3.67 0.52 23.91
CA SER A 323 -3.41 -0.46 24.97
C SER A 323 -1.97 -1.02 24.93
N PRO A 324 -1.29 -1.12 26.09
CA PRO A 324 0.07 -1.67 26.21
C PRO A 324 0.21 -3.11 25.74
N ILE A 325 -0.89 -3.85 25.56
CA ILE A 325 -0.89 -5.23 25.08
C ILE A 325 -0.27 -5.35 23.69
N PHE A 326 -0.48 -4.34 22.82
CA PHE A 326 0.06 -4.32 21.46
C PHE A 326 1.57 -4.03 21.40
N GLY A 327 2.13 -3.48 22.49
CA GLY A 327 3.57 -3.27 22.66
C GLY A 327 4.35 -4.52 23.05
N LYS A 328 3.66 -5.61 23.46
CA LYS A 328 4.32 -6.85 23.88
C LYS A 328 4.89 -7.60 22.67
N LEU A 329 6.20 -7.89 22.71
CA LEU A 329 6.91 -8.67 21.73
C LEU A 329 7.04 -10.13 22.15
N SER A 330 7.02 -11.04 21.18
CA SER A 330 7.40 -12.45 21.37
C SER A 330 8.91 -12.56 21.58
N LYS A 331 9.39 -13.77 21.92
CA LYS A 331 10.83 -14.08 22.01
C LYS A 331 11.60 -13.74 20.72
N ASN A 332 10.91 -13.76 19.58
CA ASN A 332 11.46 -13.48 18.25
C ASN A 332 11.32 -12.00 17.84
N GLY A 333 10.84 -11.11 18.74
CA GLY A 333 10.67 -9.69 18.45
C GLY A 333 9.42 -9.37 17.62
N VAL A 334 8.41 -10.24 17.59
CA VAL A 334 7.15 -10.04 16.82
C VAL A 334 6.04 -9.59 17.75
N PRO A 335 5.27 -8.53 17.42
CA PRO A 335 4.13 -8.06 18.21
C PRO A 335 2.88 -8.92 17.94
N ILE A 336 2.79 -10.07 18.63
CA ILE A 336 1.80 -11.14 18.36
C ILE A 336 0.35 -10.64 18.49
N TYR A 337 0.01 -9.87 19.52
CA TYR A 337 -1.36 -9.39 19.72
C TYR A 337 -1.79 -8.42 18.61
N ALA A 338 -0.88 -7.59 18.14
CA ALA A 338 -1.12 -6.71 17.00
C ALA A 338 -1.32 -7.54 15.70
N LEU A 339 -0.51 -8.58 15.52
CA LEU A 339 -0.62 -9.49 14.38
C LEU A 339 -1.97 -10.23 14.37
N ILE A 340 -2.41 -10.77 15.52
CA ILE A 340 -3.71 -11.46 15.65
C ILE A 340 -4.86 -10.54 15.24
N VAL A 341 -4.93 -9.33 15.82
CA VAL A 341 -6.02 -8.40 15.53
C VAL A 341 -6.01 -7.98 14.07
N SER A 342 -4.85 -7.74 13.48
CA SER A 342 -4.74 -7.37 12.06
C SER A 342 -5.16 -8.52 11.14
N THR A 343 -4.83 -9.76 11.49
CA THR A 343 -5.27 -10.95 10.73
C THR A 343 -6.79 -11.12 10.79
N ILE A 344 -7.40 -10.94 11.98
CA ILE A 344 -8.85 -11.04 12.15
C ILE A 344 -9.58 -10.01 11.28
N VAL A 345 -9.08 -8.76 11.25
CA VAL A 345 -9.68 -7.71 10.41
C VAL A 345 -9.43 -7.98 8.92
N GLY A 346 -8.27 -8.51 8.54
CA GLY A 346 -8.03 -9.01 7.17
C GLY A 346 -9.04 -10.07 6.74
N CYS A 347 -9.58 -10.87 7.69
CA CYS A 347 -10.64 -11.85 7.42
C CYS A 347 -12.01 -11.21 7.09
N LEU A 348 -12.14 -9.88 6.98
CA LEU A 348 -13.31 -9.25 6.35
C LEU A 348 -13.53 -9.73 4.91
N SER A 349 -12.48 -10.28 4.27
CA SER A 349 -12.58 -11.01 3.01
C SER A 349 -13.61 -12.14 3.03
N LEU A 350 -13.91 -12.73 4.21
CA LEU A 350 -14.91 -13.79 4.37
C LEU A 350 -16.33 -13.29 4.07
N LEU A 351 -16.59 -11.98 4.03
CA LEU A 351 -17.85 -11.42 3.56
C LEU A 351 -18.15 -11.79 2.11
N SER A 352 -17.13 -12.16 1.32
CA SER A 352 -17.30 -12.71 -0.03
C SER A 352 -18.04 -14.05 -0.06
N GLY A 353 -18.19 -14.72 1.07
CA GLY A 353 -19.08 -15.88 1.22
C GLY A 353 -20.57 -15.53 1.29
N ILE A 354 -20.93 -14.26 1.55
CA ILE A 354 -22.30 -13.76 1.69
C ILE A 354 -22.64 -12.84 0.51
N TYR A 355 -21.71 -12.01 0.09
CA TYR A 355 -21.86 -11.06 -1.02
C TYR A 355 -20.98 -11.51 -2.21
N ALA A 356 -21.24 -10.95 -3.40
CA ALA A 356 -20.42 -11.19 -4.58
C ALA A 356 -18.98 -10.71 -4.33
N GLU A 357 -18.00 -11.49 -4.82
CA GLU A 357 -16.56 -11.26 -4.56
C GLU A 357 -16.09 -9.91 -5.08
N ASP A 358 -16.52 -9.54 -6.29
CA ASP A 358 -16.23 -8.25 -6.92
C ASP A 358 -16.75 -7.08 -6.09
N THR A 359 -17.95 -7.19 -5.52
CA THR A 359 -18.55 -6.18 -4.65
C THR A 359 -17.73 -5.98 -3.38
N VAL A 360 -17.34 -7.06 -2.69
CA VAL A 360 -16.53 -6.99 -1.47
C VAL A 360 -15.13 -6.46 -1.79
N TYR A 361 -14.56 -6.89 -2.91
CA TYR A 361 -13.28 -6.38 -3.41
C TYR A 361 -13.32 -4.85 -3.59
N LEU A 362 -14.32 -4.32 -4.28
CA LEU A 362 -14.46 -2.87 -4.52
C LEU A 362 -14.72 -2.07 -3.23
N TRP A 363 -15.48 -2.62 -2.27
CA TRP A 363 -15.66 -1.97 -0.97
C TRP A 363 -14.33 -1.84 -0.21
N LEU A 364 -13.59 -2.93 -0.11
CA LEU A 364 -12.28 -2.93 0.56
C LEU A 364 -11.27 -2.05 -0.17
N LEU A 365 -11.28 -2.06 -1.52
CA LEU A 365 -10.45 -1.20 -2.36
C LEU A 365 -10.72 0.28 -2.07
N SER A 366 -11.99 0.67 -1.93
CA SER A 366 -12.37 2.05 -1.61
C SER A 366 -11.86 2.48 -0.23
N ILE A 367 -11.99 1.60 0.78
CA ILE A 367 -11.50 1.86 2.15
C ILE A 367 -9.97 1.97 2.16
N ALA A 368 -9.29 1.02 1.51
CA ALA A 368 -7.84 1.01 1.44
C ALA A 368 -7.31 2.23 0.67
N GLY A 369 -7.87 2.54 -0.49
CA GLY A 369 -7.45 3.68 -1.30
C GLY A 369 -7.59 5.01 -0.57
N PHE A 370 -8.71 5.24 0.14
CA PHE A 370 -8.87 6.45 0.96
C PHE A 370 -7.83 6.54 2.07
N GLY A 371 -7.59 5.44 2.78
CA GLY A 371 -6.59 5.38 3.85
C GLY A 371 -5.18 5.66 3.34
N ALA A 372 -4.81 5.10 2.18
CA ALA A 372 -3.50 5.31 1.56
C ALA A 372 -3.29 6.79 1.20
N ILE A 373 -4.27 7.42 0.54
CA ILE A 373 -4.16 8.82 0.12
C ILE A 373 -4.07 9.76 1.33
N LEU A 374 -4.83 9.48 2.41
CA LEU A 374 -4.73 10.25 3.64
C LEU A 374 -3.34 10.14 4.28
N VAL A 375 -2.77 8.93 4.33
CA VAL A 375 -1.40 8.70 4.81
C VAL A 375 -0.41 9.49 3.96
N TRP A 376 -0.51 9.45 2.64
CA TRP A 376 0.38 10.17 1.73
C TRP A 376 0.26 11.70 1.89
N ALA A 377 -0.96 12.21 2.06
CA ALA A 377 -1.17 13.63 2.39
C ALA A 377 -0.49 14.01 3.73
N SER A 378 -0.59 13.13 4.74
CA SER A 378 0.06 13.34 6.03
C SER A 378 1.59 13.34 5.96
N ILE A 379 2.18 12.48 5.09
CA ILE A 379 3.63 12.46 4.82
C ILE A 379 4.08 13.81 4.24
N ALA A 380 3.38 14.29 3.21
CA ALA A 380 3.71 15.56 2.56
C ALA A 380 3.62 16.74 3.54
N LEU A 381 2.54 16.80 4.34
CA LEU A 381 2.36 17.83 5.35
C LEU A 381 3.41 17.74 6.47
N SER A 382 3.71 16.52 6.95
CA SER A 382 4.74 16.30 7.97
C SER A 382 6.11 16.78 7.48
N ASN A 383 6.48 16.49 6.23
CA ASN A 383 7.75 16.94 5.64
C ASN A 383 7.81 18.48 5.55
N LEU A 384 6.72 19.12 5.09
CA LEU A 384 6.63 20.56 5.00
C LEU A 384 6.85 21.24 6.37
N LEU A 385 6.19 20.72 7.41
CA LEU A 385 6.28 21.27 8.76
C LEU A 385 7.61 20.94 9.44
N ALA A 386 8.14 19.73 9.23
CA ALA A 386 9.43 19.27 9.77
C ALA A 386 10.55 20.17 9.29
N ARG A 387 10.67 20.39 7.95
CA ARG A 387 11.73 21.24 7.40
C ARG A 387 11.56 22.70 7.83
N ARG A 388 10.33 23.22 7.86
CA ARG A 388 10.06 24.58 8.36
C ARG A 388 10.53 24.75 9.81
N SER A 389 10.24 23.76 10.65
CA SER A 389 10.69 23.76 12.06
C SER A 389 12.21 23.66 12.17
N TYR A 390 12.85 22.78 11.38
CA TYR A 390 14.31 22.62 11.34
C TYR A 390 15.03 23.92 11.00
N ILE A 391 14.59 24.64 9.94
CA ILE A 391 15.15 25.92 9.53
C ILE A 391 14.92 26.99 10.61
N LYS A 392 13.72 27.04 11.22
CA LYS A 392 13.45 28.00 12.30
C LYS A 392 14.32 27.80 13.54
N GLN A 393 14.76 26.57 13.79
CA GLN A 393 15.67 26.24 14.89
C GLN A 393 17.15 26.49 14.56
N GLY A 394 17.46 27.09 13.40
CA GLY A 394 18.81 27.40 12.96
C GLY A 394 19.53 26.27 12.26
N GLY A 395 18.85 25.18 11.88
CA GLY A 395 19.46 24.07 11.15
C GLY A 395 19.82 24.44 9.71
N ASP A 396 21.01 24.06 9.26
CA ASP A 396 21.43 24.23 7.85
C ASP A 396 20.88 23.06 7.00
N VAL A 397 20.18 23.40 5.93
CA VAL A 397 19.62 22.42 4.98
C VAL A 397 20.73 21.57 4.32
N LYS A 398 21.97 22.06 4.29
CA LYS A 398 23.11 21.31 3.75
C LYS A 398 23.46 20.08 4.59
N ASP A 399 23.17 20.10 5.89
CA ASP A 399 23.46 19.01 6.83
C ASP A 399 22.47 17.85 6.73
N LEU A 400 21.34 18.04 6.03
CA LEU A 400 20.39 16.97 5.78
C LEU A 400 20.99 15.92 4.83
N LYS A 401 21.10 14.67 5.29
CA LYS A 401 21.66 13.55 4.53
C LYS A 401 20.82 13.17 3.31
N PHE A 402 19.50 13.32 3.41
CA PHE A 402 18.56 13.28 2.29
C PHE A 402 17.63 14.47 2.38
N LYS A 403 17.38 15.14 1.27
CA LYS A 403 16.55 16.34 1.22
C LYS A 403 15.59 16.31 0.05
N THR A 404 14.32 16.60 0.31
CA THR A 404 13.30 16.79 -0.71
C THR A 404 13.71 17.96 -1.61
N PRO A 405 13.81 17.75 -2.94
CA PRO A 405 14.19 18.81 -3.87
C PRO A 405 13.09 19.88 -3.94
N LEU A 406 13.46 21.07 -4.45
CA LEU A 406 12.52 22.18 -4.71
C LEU A 406 11.57 22.49 -3.55
N TYR A 407 12.05 22.37 -2.30
CA TYR A 407 11.23 22.78 -1.15
C TYR A 407 10.94 24.28 -1.18
N PRO A 408 9.70 24.75 -0.89
CA PRO A 408 8.54 23.99 -0.41
C PRO A 408 7.61 23.42 -1.51
N PHE A 409 7.94 23.57 -2.79
CA PHE A 409 7.04 23.25 -3.90
C PHE A 409 6.68 21.76 -3.97
N VAL A 410 7.65 20.86 -3.84
CA VAL A 410 7.41 19.40 -3.91
C VAL A 410 6.45 18.93 -2.83
N PRO A 411 6.65 19.19 -1.52
CA PRO A 411 5.69 18.77 -0.51
C PRO A 411 4.33 19.47 -0.63
N LEU A 412 4.28 20.73 -1.06
CA LEU A 412 3.00 21.42 -1.32
C LEU A 412 2.26 20.78 -2.47
N LEU A 413 2.93 20.50 -3.58
CA LEU A 413 2.31 19.88 -4.76
C LEU A 413 1.82 18.47 -4.40
N ALA A 414 2.63 17.66 -3.69
CA ALA A 414 2.22 16.35 -3.21
C ALA A 414 0.96 16.43 -2.33
N LEU A 415 0.92 17.40 -1.40
CA LEU A 415 -0.23 17.61 -0.52
C LEU A 415 -1.48 18.01 -1.33
N VAL A 416 -1.36 19.00 -2.23
CA VAL A 416 -2.48 19.48 -3.05
C VAL A 416 -3.03 18.35 -3.92
N LEU A 417 -2.18 17.58 -4.59
CA LEU A 417 -2.63 16.48 -5.44
C LEU A 417 -3.36 15.38 -4.64
N ASN A 418 -2.82 14.97 -3.49
CA ASN A 418 -3.50 14.00 -2.61
C ASN A 418 -4.85 14.53 -2.09
N VAL A 419 -4.91 15.79 -1.66
CA VAL A 419 -6.16 16.43 -1.22
C VAL A 419 -7.16 16.54 -2.37
N THR A 420 -6.70 16.87 -3.59
CA THR A 420 -7.57 16.92 -4.78
C THR A 420 -8.22 15.56 -5.06
N VAL A 421 -7.48 14.44 -4.92
CA VAL A 421 -8.06 13.10 -5.07
C VAL A 421 -9.12 12.85 -3.99
N ILE A 422 -8.86 13.17 -2.72
CA ILE A 422 -9.84 13.02 -1.63
C ILE A 422 -11.11 13.85 -1.91
N VAL A 423 -10.97 15.09 -2.33
CA VAL A 423 -12.11 15.96 -2.67
C VAL A 423 -12.85 15.42 -3.89
N GLY A 424 -12.12 14.92 -4.90
CA GLY A 424 -12.69 14.32 -6.11
C GLY A 424 -13.62 13.14 -5.80
N MET A 425 -13.30 12.33 -4.77
CA MET A 425 -14.16 11.21 -4.35
C MET A 425 -15.60 11.63 -4.00
N ALA A 426 -15.81 12.84 -3.52
CA ALA A 426 -17.16 13.33 -3.18
C ALA A 426 -18.05 13.53 -4.43
N PHE A 427 -17.43 13.78 -5.58
CA PHE A 427 -18.12 14.03 -6.85
C PHE A 427 -18.35 12.76 -7.68
N ILE A 428 -17.71 11.65 -7.33
CA ILE A 428 -17.77 10.37 -8.03
C ILE A 428 -18.62 9.41 -7.20
N PRO A 429 -19.84 9.02 -7.65
CA PRO A 429 -20.79 8.21 -6.86
C PRO A 429 -20.17 6.89 -6.37
N GLU A 430 -19.43 6.19 -7.22
CA GLU A 430 -18.79 4.90 -6.94
C GLU A 430 -17.72 5.00 -5.84
N GLN A 431 -17.12 6.18 -5.67
CA GLN A 431 -16.06 6.43 -4.70
C GLN A 431 -16.55 7.01 -3.37
N ARG A 432 -17.83 7.43 -3.28
CA ARG A 432 -18.41 8.01 -2.04
C ARG A 432 -18.38 7.03 -0.88
N MET A 433 -18.41 5.71 -1.16
CA MET A 433 -18.30 4.68 -0.12
C MET A 433 -17.00 4.81 0.68
N ALA A 434 -15.90 5.21 0.05
CA ALA A 434 -14.63 5.50 0.72
C ALA A 434 -14.79 6.60 1.78
N LEU A 435 -15.50 7.67 1.45
CA LEU A 435 -15.76 8.80 2.36
C LEU A 435 -16.76 8.41 3.46
N TYR A 436 -17.83 7.66 3.12
CA TYR A 436 -18.83 7.20 4.10
C TYR A 436 -18.26 6.26 5.14
N CYS A 437 -17.23 5.48 4.80
CA CYS A 437 -16.52 4.65 5.77
C CYS A 437 -15.37 5.41 6.45
N GLY A 438 -14.57 6.12 5.68
CA GLY A 438 -13.33 6.73 6.15
C GLY A 438 -13.54 7.93 7.08
N ILE A 439 -14.44 8.85 6.72
CA ILE A 439 -14.67 10.06 7.54
C ILE A 439 -15.26 9.73 8.92
N PRO A 440 -16.33 8.90 9.05
CA PRO A 440 -16.82 8.50 10.37
C PRO A 440 -15.76 7.76 11.19
N PHE A 441 -14.94 6.90 10.56
CA PHE A 441 -13.85 6.23 11.26
C PHE A 441 -12.82 7.23 11.81
N MET A 442 -12.44 8.25 11.03
CA MET A 442 -11.55 9.32 11.51
C MET A 442 -12.17 10.09 12.69
N ILE A 443 -13.47 10.41 12.62
CA ILE A 443 -14.18 11.10 13.70
C ILE A 443 -14.17 10.25 14.97
N VAL A 444 -14.47 8.96 14.85
CA VAL A 444 -14.42 8.00 15.97
C VAL A 444 -13.02 7.96 16.56
N CYS A 445 -11.96 7.87 15.76
CA CYS A 445 -10.57 7.93 16.24
C CYS A 445 -10.28 9.22 17.01
N LEU A 446 -10.71 10.37 16.52
CA LEU A 446 -10.52 11.66 17.20
C LEU A 446 -11.27 11.73 18.54
N LEU A 447 -12.49 11.20 18.61
CA LEU A 447 -13.29 11.14 19.84
C LEU A 447 -12.63 10.23 20.89
N PHE A 448 -12.16 9.05 20.46
CA PHE A 448 -11.42 8.15 21.35
C PHE A 448 -10.11 8.76 21.86
N TYR A 449 -9.35 9.41 20.97
CA TYR A 449 -8.14 10.13 21.38
C TYR A 449 -8.43 11.18 22.45
N ARG A 450 -9.46 12.01 22.26
CA ARG A 450 -9.86 13.03 23.23
C ARG A 450 -10.29 12.41 24.57
N ALA A 451 -11.08 11.34 24.52
CA ALA A 451 -11.57 10.64 25.73
C ALA A 451 -10.43 10.03 26.54
N THR A 452 -9.48 9.37 25.90
CA THR A 452 -8.32 8.75 26.56
C THR A 452 -7.37 9.79 27.16
N ARG A 453 -7.10 10.86 26.44
CA ARG A 453 -6.24 11.95 26.91
C ARG A 453 -6.84 12.70 28.11
N ASN A 454 -8.15 12.90 28.12
CA ASN A 454 -8.84 13.54 29.24
C ASN A 454 -8.81 12.66 30.50
N LYS A 455 -8.91 11.33 30.36
CA LYS A 455 -8.73 10.40 31.49
C LYS A 455 -7.31 10.46 32.05
N ALA A 456 -6.29 10.42 31.20
CA ALA A 456 -4.90 10.50 31.62
C ALA A 456 -4.59 11.80 32.37
N ARG A 457 -5.06 12.95 31.88
CA ARG A 457 -4.91 14.24 32.55
C ARG A 457 -5.63 14.30 33.89
N LYS A 458 -6.83 13.69 34.01
CA LYS A 458 -7.54 13.64 35.30
C LYS A 458 -6.80 12.79 36.32
N VAL A 459 -6.24 11.65 35.92
CA VAL A 459 -5.45 10.78 36.83
C VAL A 459 -4.19 11.53 37.32
N GLU A 460 -3.45 12.15 36.38
CA GLU A 460 -2.25 12.94 36.71
C GLU A 460 -2.55 14.12 37.67
N HIS A 461 -3.72 14.74 37.49
CA HIS A 461 -4.15 15.82 38.37
C HIS A 461 -4.49 15.32 39.77
N ILE A 462 -5.18 14.18 39.90
CA ILE A 462 -5.51 13.55 41.19
C ILE A 462 -4.24 13.08 41.90
N GLU A 463 -3.29 12.46 41.17
CA GLU A 463 -2.00 12.04 41.78
C GLU A 463 -1.19 13.22 42.28
N LYS A 464 -1.11 14.33 41.53
CA LYS A 464 -0.44 15.56 41.99
C LYS A 464 -1.11 16.19 43.17
N THR A 465 -2.43 16.20 43.26
CA THR A 465 -3.18 16.73 44.41
C THR A 465 -2.93 15.89 45.63
N ASN A 466 -2.98 14.56 45.52
CA ASN A 466 -2.74 13.64 46.63
C ASN A 466 -1.29 13.69 47.15
N THR A 467 -0.27 13.89 46.29
CA THR A 467 1.12 14.08 46.70
C THR A 467 1.33 15.41 47.40
N THR A 468 0.70 16.48 46.97
CA THR A 468 0.79 17.80 47.61
C THR A 468 0.12 17.80 48.99
N GLU A 469 -1.02 17.10 49.14
CA GLU A 469 -1.67 16.92 50.45
C GLU A 469 -0.86 16.04 51.42
N ALA A 470 -0.17 15.00 50.90
CA ALA A 470 0.69 14.14 51.73
C ALA A 470 1.99 14.83 52.17
N GLU A 471 2.50 15.82 51.41
CA GLU A 471 3.66 16.63 51.78
C GLU A 471 3.30 17.79 52.76
N SER A 472 2.02 18.10 52.91
CA SER A 472 1.52 19.15 53.79
C SER A 472 1.10 18.66 55.20
N LEU A 473 1.08 17.35 55.43
CA LEU A 473 0.85 16.66 56.69
C LEU A 473 2.17 16.17 57.31
#